data_d9888c483f2f17e959f82b42bfd95b91
#
_entry.id   d9888c483f2f17e959f82b42bfd95b91
#
_cell.length_a   1.000
_cell.length_b   1.000
_cell.length_c   1.000
_cell.angle_alpha   90.00
_cell.angle_beta   90.00
_cell.angle_gamma   90.00
#
_symmetry.space_group_name_H-M   'P 1'
#
loop_
_entity.id
_entity.type
_entity.pdbx_description
1 polymer ?
#
loop_
_entity_poly.entity_id
_entity_poly.type
_entity_poly.pdbx_seq_one_letter_code
_entity_poly.pdbx_strand_id
1 'polypeptide(L)'
;CDAAALRSRGWDHVTYGSISSTLGAAKTLKLTEAQTTQAINLAAVANVALRQTRVGEMSMWKACAFSNAARNGLFAAILAQRGMTGPAPIFEGEKGFMKLVSGPFELSRLGGERAPDDTLASFKILDSYIKHFPVEYHAQTAVEAALALRAEVIKAEGADAIQRLSEIEIGSYDVAIEIIGRDPEKWHPTTRETADHSFPYCVAAALLDGRVTLHSFDPHRLRDAALHELMKKVRVVPQPEFAGRYPGAMPTRLTLRTTTGTVYMRQVDVPLGHPGNPMSDQDVEDKLRRLASRRIGLAQVEKLIGFVWTLEREKDIATLMPLLRVPHRDA
;
A
#
# COMPACT_ATOMS: atom_id res chain seq x y z
N CYS A 1 -9.02 14.96 -1.67
CA CYS A 1 -9.98 13.92 -1.21
C CYS A 1 -9.29 13.08 -0.14
N ASP A 2 -9.90 12.99 1.01
CA ASP A 2 -9.38 12.22 2.14
C ASP A 2 -9.96 10.79 2.11
N ALA A 3 -9.08 9.78 2.07
CA ALA A 3 -9.48 8.38 2.15
C ALA A 3 -10.22 8.06 3.47
N ALA A 4 -9.98 8.82 4.54
CA ALA A 4 -10.68 8.69 5.80
C ALA A 4 -12.18 9.03 5.67
N ALA A 5 -12.54 10.00 4.84
CA ALA A 5 -13.93 10.37 4.59
C ALA A 5 -14.72 9.23 3.91
N LEU A 6 -14.11 8.50 2.99
CA LEU A 6 -14.72 7.29 2.40
C LEU A 6 -14.84 6.17 3.43
N ARG A 7 -13.77 5.92 4.19
CA ARG A 7 -13.72 4.86 5.19
C ARG A 7 -14.80 5.03 6.26
N SER A 8 -14.98 6.23 6.80
CA SER A 8 -15.99 6.52 7.82
C SER A 8 -17.43 6.33 7.32
N ARG A 9 -17.62 6.30 6.00
CA ARG A 9 -18.91 6.10 5.32
C ARG A 9 -19.09 4.68 4.78
N GLY A 10 -18.16 3.77 5.05
CA GLY A 10 -18.22 2.39 4.60
C GLY A 10 -17.72 2.13 3.18
N TRP A 11 -17.04 3.09 2.56
CA TRP A 11 -16.49 2.95 1.21
C TRP A 11 -14.99 2.69 1.23
N ASP A 12 -14.51 1.94 0.25
CA ASP A 12 -13.07 1.73 0.03
C ASP A 12 -12.47 2.92 -0.76
N HIS A 13 -11.25 3.26 -0.43
CA HIS A 13 -10.49 4.33 -1.11
C HIS A 13 -10.25 4.05 -2.61
N VAL A 14 -10.33 2.79 -3.08
CA VAL A 14 -10.23 2.46 -4.51
C VAL A 14 -11.39 3.06 -5.33
N THR A 15 -12.44 3.54 -4.68
CA THR A 15 -13.50 4.36 -5.30
C THR A 15 -12.92 5.58 -6.04
N TYR A 16 -11.92 6.25 -5.44
CA TYR A 16 -11.20 7.33 -6.14
C TYR A 16 -10.36 6.82 -7.32
N GLY A 17 -9.96 5.55 -7.27
CA GLY A 17 -9.18 4.91 -8.33
C GLY A 17 -9.91 4.87 -9.67
N SER A 18 -11.23 4.69 -9.69
CA SER A 18 -12.00 4.72 -10.94
C SER A 18 -11.96 6.11 -11.59
N ILE A 19 -12.12 7.18 -10.80
CA ILE A 19 -12.11 8.56 -11.27
C ILE A 19 -10.70 8.95 -11.76
N SER A 20 -9.66 8.69 -10.95
CA SER A 20 -8.28 9.03 -11.31
C SER A 20 -7.79 8.27 -12.55
N SER A 21 -8.15 7.00 -12.68
CA SER A 21 -7.81 6.19 -13.86
C SER A 21 -8.56 6.68 -15.11
N THR A 22 -9.81 7.15 -14.95
CA THR A 22 -10.56 7.76 -16.04
C THR A 22 -9.87 9.03 -16.57
N LEU A 23 -9.39 9.88 -15.67
CA LEU A 23 -8.65 11.10 -16.06
C LEU A 23 -7.37 10.75 -16.81
N GLY A 24 -6.59 9.78 -16.32
CA GLY A 24 -5.39 9.28 -17.00
C GLY A 24 -5.71 8.69 -18.38
N ALA A 25 -6.76 7.88 -18.50
CA ALA A 25 -7.23 7.31 -19.76
C ALA A 25 -7.72 8.39 -20.73
N ALA A 26 -8.50 9.35 -20.25
CA ALA A 26 -9.00 10.46 -21.06
C ALA A 26 -7.85 11.29 -21.66
N LYS A 27 -6.83 11.58 -20.83
CA LYS A 27 -5.61 12.27 -21.30
C LYS A 27 -4.87 11.47 -22.37
N THR A 28 -4.69 10.18 -22.15
CA THR A 28 -3.99 9.27 -23.08
C THR A 28 -4.74 9.10 -24.39
N LEU A 29 -6.06 8.97 -24.31
CA LEU A 29 -6.94 8.86 -25.48
C LEU A 29 -7.22 10.21 -26.17
N LYS A 30 -6.67 11.32 -25.66
CA LYS A 30 -6.83 12.69 -26.15
C LYS A 30 -8.30 13.10 -26.25
N LEU A 31 -9.11 12.75 -25.23
CA LEU A 31 -10.51 13.13 -25.18
C LEU A 31 -10.64 14.66 -25.04
N THR A 32 -11.71 15.20 -25.61
CA THR A 32 -12.10 16.59 -25.38
C THR A 32 -12.56 16.80 -23.94
N GLU A 33 -12.66 18.05 -23.49
CA GLU A 33 -13.18 18.39 -22.16
C GLU A 33 -14.60 17.82 -21.96
N ALA A 34 -15.48 17.99 -22.94
CA ALA A 34 -16.85 17.46 -22.91
C ALA A 34 -16.85 15.92 -22.80
N GLN A 35 -16.02 15.21 -23.56
CA GLN A 35 -15.89 13.77 -23.46
C GLN A 35 -15.30 13.34 -22.12
N THR A 36 -14.32 14.07 -21.60
CA THR A 36 -13.70 13.79 -20.27
C THR A 36 -14.74 13.95 -19.16
N THR A 37 -15.58 14.97 -19.22
CA THR A 37 -16.69 15.17 -18.29
C THR A 37 -17.65 13.98 -18.31
N GLN A 38 -18.04 13.51 -19.49
CA GLN A 38 -18.90 12.34 -19.62
C GLN A 38 -18.23 11.07 -19.08
N ALA A 39 -16.94 10.90 -19.35
CA ALA A 39 -16.17 9.76 -18.82
C ALA A 39 -16.15 9.75 -17.29
N ILE A 40 -15.95 10.90 -16.64
CA ILE A 40 -15.98 11.03 -15.18
C ILE A 40 -17.38 10.70 -14.65
N ASN A 41 -18.43 11.22 -15.26
CA ASN A 41 -19.81 10.94 -14.87
C ASN A 41 -20.11 9.43 -14.93
N LEU A 42 -19.73 8.76 -16.01
CA LEU A 42 -19.88 7.31 -16.19
C LEU A 42 -19.08 6.52 -15.17
N ALA A 43 -17.83 6.92 -14.90
CA ALA A 43 -16.98 6.24 -13.93
C ALA A 43 -17.51 6.39 -12.49
N ALA A 44 -17.93 7.59 -12.12
CA ALA A 44 -18.38 7.88 -10.76
C ALA A 44 -19.72 7.20 -10.43
N VAL A 45 -20.67 7.16 -11.38
CA VAL A 45 -22.00 6.57 -11.10
C VAL A 45 -21.95 5.06 -10.90
N ALA A 46 -21.04 4.36 -11.55
CA ALA A 46 -21.04 2.89 -11.62
C ALA A 46 -20.02 2.21 -10.71
N ASN A 47 -19.09 2.96 -10.09
CA ASN A 47 -17.89 2.33 -9.51
C ASN A 47 -17.60 2.80 -8.07
N VAL A 48 -18.51 2.47 -7.15
CA VAL A 48 -18.31 2.68 -5.72
C VAL A 48 -17.94 1.34 -5.07
N ALA A 49 -16.80 1.28 -4.40
CA ALA A 49 -16.27 0.06 -3.81
C ALA A 49 -16.59 -0.01 -2.30
N LEU A 50 -17.02 -1.19 -1.83
CA LEU A 50 -17.35 -1.43 -0.44
C LEU A 50 -16.09 -1.62 0.43
N ARG A 51 -16.08 -1.02 1.60
CA ARG A 51 -15.03 -1.18 2.61
C ARG A 51 -14.88 -2.64 3.08
N GLN A 52 -15.89 -3.49 2.90
CA GLN A 52 -15.83 -4.92 3.23
C GLN A 52 -14.64 -5.64 2.58
N THR A 53 -14.11 -5.12 1.48
CA THR A 53 -12.85 -5.59 0.87
C THR A 53 -11.68 -5.68 1.87
N ARG A 54 -11.73 -4.90 2.98
CA ARG A 54 -10.60 -4.74 3.92
C ARG A 54 -10.98 -4.92 5.39
N VAL A 55 -12.12 -5.52 5.67
CA VAL A 55 -12.63 -5.76 7.03
C VAL A 55 -12.74 -7.26 7.28
N GLY A 56 -12.35 -7.71 8.47
CA GLY A 56 -12.35 -9.11 8.84
C GLY A 56 -11.31 -9.93 8.09
N GLU A 57 -11.66 -11.15 7.71
CA GLU A 57 -10.82 -12.01 6.85
C GLU A 57 -10.81 -11.47 5.43
N MET A 58 -9.62 -11.18 4.93
CA MET A 58 -9.44 -10.64 3.58
C MET A 58 -9.25 -11.75 2.55
N SER A 59 -9.87 -11.54 1.38
CA SER A 59 -9.76 -12.43 0.22
C SER A 59 -8.78 -11.90 -0.82
N MET A 60 -8.47 -12.73 -1.82
CA MET A 60 -7.65 -12.36 -3.00
C MET A 60 -8.21 -11.14 -3.74
N TRP A 61 -9.51 -10.84 -3.61
CA TRP A 61 -10.12 -9.66 -4.22
C TRP A 61 -9.43 -8.36 -3.82
N LYS A 62 -8.91 -8.27 -2.60
CA LYS A 62 -8.14 -7.10 -2.12
C LYS A 62 -7.00 -6.73 -3.07
N ALA A 63 -6.31 -7.70 -3.65
CA ALA A 63 -5.23 -7.46 -4.60
C ALA A 63 -5.74 -6.95 -5.97
N CYS A 64 -6.97 -7.30 -6.35
CA CYS A 64 -7.59 -6.94 -7.61
C CYS A 64 -8.43 -5.65 -7.55
N ALA A 65 -8.73 -5.14 -6.35
CA ALA A 65 -9.69 -4.06 -6.17
C ALA A 65 -9.33 -2.78 -6.95
N PHE A 66 -8.07 -2.32 -6.88
CA PHE A 66 -7.63 -1.13 -7.62
C PHE A 66 -7.53 -1.40 -9.12
N SER A 67 -7.04 -2.57 -9.51
CA SER A 67 -6.97 -2.97 -10.93
C SER A 67 -8.36 -3.00 -11.57
N ASN A 68 -9.38 -3.45 -10.83
CA ASN A 68 -10.77 -3.39 -11.29
C ASN A 68 -11.27 -1.95 -11.42
N ALA A 69 -10.97 -1.08 -10.46
CA ALA A 69 -11.32 0.35 -10.55
C ALA A 69 -10.66 1.00 -11.77
N ALA A 70 -9.38 0.70 -12.04
CA ALA A 70 -8.66 1.22 -13.19
C ALA A 70 -9.24 0.71 -14.53
N ARG A 71 -9.58 -0.58 -14.61
CA ARG A 71 -10.26 -1.16 -15.77
C ARG A 71 -11.58 -0.45 -16.06
N ASN A 72 -12.37 -0.21 -15.02
CA ASN A 72 -13.67 0.45 -15.16
C ASN A 72 -13.50 1.93 -15.56
N GLY A 73 -12.48 2.61 -15.06
CA GLY A 73 -12.15 3.97 -15.46
C GLY A 73 -11.75 4.07 -16.94
N LEU A 74 -10.93 3.14 -17.42
CA LEU A 74 -10.59 3.06 -18.84
C LEU A 74 -11.83 2.76 -19.71
N PHE A 75 -12.69 1.85 -19.25
CA PHE A 75 -13.92 1.51 -19.96
C PHE A 75 -14.86 2.72 -20.08
N ALA A 76 -15.03 3.49 -19.00
CA ALA A 76 -15.81 4.72 -19.01
C ALA A 76 -15.25 5.75 -20.02
N ALA A 77 -13.91 5.89 -20.10
CA ALA A 77 -13.29 6.79 -21.08
C ALA A 77 -13.53 6.33 -22.52
N ILE A 78 -13.47 5.02 -22.80
CA ILE A 78 -13.78 4.45 -24.13
C ILE A 78 -15.26 4.69 -24.50
N LEU A 79 -16.17 4.50 -23.57
CA LEU A 79 -17.61 4.75 -23.80
C LEU A 79 -17.86 6.22 -24.14
N ALA A 80 -17.29 7.15 -23.37
CA ALA A 80 -17.41 8.58 -23.62
C ALA A 80 -16.77 9.00 -24.96
N GLN A 81 -15.64 8.38 -25.33
CA GLN A 81 -15.04 8.57 -26.67
C GLN A 81 -16.00 8.23 -27.80
N ARG A 82 -16.86 7.22 -27.59
CA ARG A 82 -17.87 6.75 -28.53
C ARG A 82 -19.20 7.52 -28.44
N GLY A 83 -19.25 8.59 -27.63
CA GLY A 83 -20.41 9.48 -27.52
C GLY A 83 -21.40 9.10 -26.43
N MET A 84 -21.11 8.12 -25.57
CA MET A 84 -21.98 7.80 -24.44
C MET A 84 -21.93 8.92 -23.40
N THR A 85 -23.10 9.33 -22.90
CA THR A 85 -23.24 10.35 -21.85
C THR A 85 -23.49 9.70 -20.49
N GLY A 86 -22.99 10.32 -19.43
CA GLY A 86 -23.26 9.95 -18.04
C GLY A 86 -24.21 10.92 -17.34
N PRO A 87 -24.74 10.54 -16.17
CA PRO A 87 -25.66 11.42 -15.43
C PRO A 87 -24.94 12.66 -14.90
N ALA A 88 -25.59 13.81 -14.97
CA ALA A 88 -25.08 15.09 -14.48
C ALA A 88 -26.16 15.84 -13.66
N PRO A 89 -25.76 16.62 -12.64
CA PRO A 89 -24.41 16.76 -12.08
C PRO A 89 -24.06 15.57 -11.17
N ILE A 90 -22.96 14.88 -11.45
CA ILE A 90 -22.61 13.63 -10.74
C ILE A 90 -22.09 13.88 -9.32
N PHE A 91 -21.40 14.99 -9.08
CA PHE A 91 -20.83 15.28 -7.77
C PHE A 91 -21.84 15.99 -6.86
N GLU A 92 -22.43 17.08 -7.29
CA GLU A 92 -23.27 17.99 -6.50
C GLU A 92 -24.76 17.62 -6.52
N GLY A 93 -25.17 16.70 -7.37
CA GLY A 93 -26.57 16.30 -7.54
C GLY A 93 -27.24 15.80 -6.26
N GLU A 94 -28.58 15.85 -6.21
CA GLU A 94 -29.38 15.42 -5.04
C GLU A 94 -29.04 13.99 -4.58
N LYS A 95 -28.71 13.11 -5.51
CA LYS A 95 -28.23 11.73 -5.27
C LYS A 95 -26.80 11.57 -5.77
N GLY A 96 -26.04 12.67 -5.77
CA GLY A 96 -24.68 12.72 -6.27
C GLY A 96 -23.63 12.17 -5.30
N PHE A 97 -22.41 12.10 -5.81
CA PHE A 97 -21.25 11.50 -5.13
C PHE A 97 -20.93 12.18 -3.80
N MET A 98 -21.00 13.52 -3.73
CA MET A 98 -20.77 14.27 -2.49
C MET A 98 -21.76 13.91 -1.41
N LYS A 99 -23.03 13.73 -1.76
CA LYS A 99 -24.08 13.44 -0.77
C LYS A 99 -24.03 12.00 -0.27
N LEU A 100 -23.82 11.04 -1.16
CA LEU A 100 -23.97 9.61 -0.86
C LEU A 100 -22.64 8.91 -0.53
N VAL A 101 -21.51 9.43 -1.02
CA VAL A 101 -20.23 8.73 -0.97
C VAL A 101 -19.18 9.48 -0.18
N SER A 102 -18.72 10.65 -0.64
CA SER A 102 -17.53 11.31 -0.05
C SER A 102 -17.84 12.31 1.06
N GLY A 103 -19.04 12.85 1.14
CA GLY A 103 -19.30 14.12 1.81
C GLY A 103 -18.90 15.31 0.92
N PRO A 104 -19.23 16.54 1.32
CA PRO A 104 -18.86 17.73 0.57
C PRO A 104 -17.35 17.90 0.53
N PHE A 105 -16.85 18.38 -0.60
CA PHE A 105 -15.45 18.77 -0.78
C PHE A 105 -15.33 19.87 -1.82
N GLU A 106 -14.27 20.66 -1.71
CA GLU A 106 -13.85 21.60 -2.71
C GLU A 106 -12.61 21.07 -3.43
N LEU A 107 -12.62 21.15 -4.76
CA LEU A 107 -11.44 20.83 -5.55
C LEU A 107 -10.62 22.10 -5.72
N SER A 108 -9.45 22.13 -5.12
CA SER A 108 -8.39 23.03 -5.57
C SER A 108 -8.02 22.66 -7.01
N ARG A 109 -7.49 23.61 -7.77
CA ARG A 109 -7.04 23.37 -9.14
C ARG A 109 -6.13 22.15 -9.21
N LEU A 110 -6.48 21.18 -10.06
CA LEU A 110 -5.72 19.94 -10.22
C LEU A 110 -4.71 20.11 -11.37
N GLY A 111 -3.44 20.19 -11.02
CA GLY A 111 -2.34 20.19 -11.98
C GLY A 111 -2.21 21.49 -12.79
N GLY A 112 -1.16 21.56 -13.58
CA GLY A 112 -0.96 22.62 -14.56
C GLY A 112 -0.48 23.97 -14.03
N GLU A 113 -0.34 24.13 -12.73
CA GLU A 113 0.39 25.26 -12.16
C GLU A 113 1.85 24.89 -12.03
N ARG A 114 2.69 25.58 -12.77
CA ARG A 114 4.10 25.66 -12.44
C ARG A 114 4.21 26.49 -11.17
N ALA A 115 5.07 26.07 -10.24
CA ALA A 115 5.47 26.94 -9.16
C ALA A 115 6.04 28.25 -9.75
N PRO A 116 6.00 29.39 -9.03
CA PRO A 116 6.51 30.67 -9.54
C PRO A 116 7.93 30.62 -10.08
N ASP A 117 8.71 29.65 -9.64
CA ASP A 117 10.10 29.37 -10.08
C ASP A 117 10.22 28.34 -11.22
N ASP A 118 9.12 27.98 -11.90
CA ASP A 118 9.05 26.99 -12.98
C ASP A 118 9.42 25.56 -12.55
N THR A 119 9.38 25.23 -11.27
CA THR A 119 9.70 23.90 -10.74
C THR A 119 8.56 22.91 -10.91
N LEU A 120 8.88 21.60 -10.92
CA LEU A 120 7.93 20.49 -11.02
C LEU A 120 7.14 20.21 -9.71
N ALA A 121 7.07 21.17 -8.79
CA ALA A 121 6.49 21.02 -7.46
C ALA A 121 5.01 20.60 -7.41
N SER A 122 4.30 20.64 -8.54
CA SER A 122 2.87 20.31 -8.63
C SER A 122 2.56 18.84 -8.91
N PHE A 123 3.54 17.99 -9.16
CA PHE A 123 3.30 16.57 -9.46
C PHE A 123 3.19 15.74 -8.17
N LYS A 124 1.96 15.40 -7.81
CA LYS A 124 1.64 14.60 -6.60
C LYS A 124 2.24 13.18 -6.60
N ILE A 125 2.72 12.68 -7.73
CA ILE A 125 3.45 11.42 -7.78
C ILE A 125 4.75 11.48 -6.97
N LEU A 126 5.35 12.65 -6.83
CA LEU A 126 6.56 12.85 -6.02
C LEU A 126 6.30 12.71 -4.51
N ASP A 127 5.04 12.88 -4.08
CA ASP A 127 4.59 12.67 -2.71
C ASP A 127 4.10 11.22 -2.49
N SER A 128 4.28 10.32 -3.46
CA SER A 128 3.82 8.94 -3.37
C SER A 128 4.81 8.07 -2.61
N TYR A 129 4.28 7.08 -1.87
CA TYR A 129 5.07 6.15 -1.09
C TYR A 129 5.40 4.89 -1.90
N ILE A 130 6.61 4.40 -1.74
CA ILE A 130 7.03 3.10 -2.26
C ILE A 130 7.29 2.18 -1.07
N LYS A 131 6.42 1.21 -0.81
CA LYS A 131 6.59 0.28 0.32
C LYS A 131 7.88 -0.53 0.16
N HIS A 132 8.73 -0.53 1.17
CA HIS A 132 9.96 -1.34 1.16
C HIS A 132 9.65 -2.83 1.38
N PHE A 133 8.79 -3.15 2.35
CA PHE A 133 8.38 -4.51 2.66
C PHE A 133 7.03 -4.87 2.00
N PRO A 134 6.80 -6.16 1.66
CA PRO A 134 5.54 -6.62 1.07
C PRO A 134 4.44 -6.80 2.13
N VAL A 135 4.24 -5.79 2.98
CA VAL A 135 3.24 -5.75 4.04
C VAL A 135 2.30 -4.55 3.85
N GLU A 136 1.27 -4.48 4.65
CA GLU A 136 0.38 -3.33 4.71
C GLU A 136 1.16 -2.05 5.05
N TYR A 137 0.64 -0.92 4.63
CA TYR A 137 1.30 0.38 4.71
C TYR A 137 1.66 0.81 6.14
N HIS A 138 0.74 0.61 7.11
CA HIS A 138 0.96 0.95 8.51
C HIS A 138 1.93 0.00 9.24
N ALA A 139 2.20 -1.18 8.67
CA ALA A 139 3.15 -2.14 9.25
C ALA A 139 4.62 -1.87 8.86
N GLN A 140 4.89 -0.96 7.93
CA GLN A 140 6.25 -0.73 7.42
C GLN A 140 7.23 -0.35 8.55
N THR A 141 6.87 0.63 9.39
CA THR A 141 7.70 1.09 10.51
C THR A 141 7.88 0.03 11.59
N ALA A 142 6.83 -0.78 11.84
CA ALA A 142 6.91 -1.87 12.81
C ALA A 142 7.87 -2.98 12.37
N VAL A 143 7.83 -3.35 11.08
CA VAL A 143 8.76 -4.33 10.50
C VAL A 143 10.19 -3.81 10.53
N GLU A 144 10.41 -2.55 10.18
CA GLU A 144 11.72 -1.91 10.22
C GLU A 144 12.30 -1.91 11.64
N ALA A 145 11.49 -1.51 12.63
CA ALA A 145 11.87 -1.57 14.04
C ALA A 145 12.19 -3.00 14.51
N ALA A 146 11.37 -3.97 14.09
CA ALA A 146 11.56 -5.38 14.46
C ALA A 146 12.86 -5.97 13.91
N LEU A 147 13.18 -5.69 12.65
CA LEU A 147 14.44 -6.16 12.05
C LEU A 147 15.67 -5.56 12.71
N ALA A 148 15.62 -4.27 13.04
CA ALA A 148 16.71 -3.59 13.73
C ALA A 148 16.90 -4.14 15.16
N LEU A 149 15.82 -4.25 15.94
CA LEU A 149 15.89 -4.80 17.31
C LEU A 149 16.32 -6.28 17.32
N ARG A 150 15.87 -7.07 16.34
CA ARG A 150 16.33 -8.45 16.20
C ARG A 150 17.86 -8.52 16.11
N ALA A 151 18.46 -7.69 15.29
CA ALA A 151 19.92 -7.66 15.15
C ALA A 151 20.62 -7.27 16.45
N GLU A 152 20.08 -6.30 17.19
CA GLU A 152 20.58 -5.87 18.50
C GLU A 152 20.49 -7.00 19.54
N VAL A 153 19.32 -7.63 19.66
CA VAL A 153 19.06 -8.73 20.62
C VAL A 153 19.97 -9.94 20.34
N ILE A 154 20.08 -10.36 19.07
CA ILE A 154 20.93 -11.50 18.70
C ILE A 154 22.41 -11.21 18.96
N LYS A 155 22.85 -9.99 18.69
CA LYS A 155 24.23 -9.56 18.99
C LYS A 155 24.53 -9.58 20.48
N ALA A 156 23.56 -9.21 21.31
CA ALA A 156 23.73 -9.12 22.77
C ALA A 156 23.55 -10.46 23.50
N GLU A 157 22.57 -11.27 23.09
CA GLU A 157 22.10 -12.44 23.85
C GLU A 157 22.16 -13.77 23.07
N GLY A 158 22.60 -13.72 21.78
CA GLY A 158 22.74 -14.91 20.94
C GLY A 158 21.49 -15.22 20.11
N ALA A 159 21.61 -16.18 19.18
CA ALA A 159 20.59 -16.47 18.15
C ALA A 159 19.24 -16.92 18.74
N ASP A 160 19.24 -17.63 19.87
CA ASP A 160 18.04 -18.15 20.51
C ASP A 160 17.26 -17.11 21.33
N ALA A 161 17.79 -15.89 21.44
CA ALA A 161 17.21 -14.84 22.29
C ALA A 161 15.81 -14.43 21.82
N ILE A 162 15.52 -14.50 20.52
CA ILE A 162 14.18 -14.19 19.97
C ILE A 162 13.12 -15.16 20.51
N GLN A 163 13.46 -16.43 20.68
CA GLN A 163 12.54 -17.42 21.25
C GLN A 163 12.32 -17.20 22.76
N ARG A 164 13.31 -16.61 23.44
CA ARG A 164 13.27 -16.28 24.88
C ARG A 164 12.62 -14.91 25.18
N LEU A 165 12.07 -14.21 24.19
CA LEU A 165 11.26 -13.01 24.44
C LEU A 165 10.04 -13.40 25.31
N SER A 166 9.78 -12.62 26.36
CA SER A 166 8.60 -12.76 27.21
C SER A 166 7.45 -11.89 26.75
N GLU A 167 7.75 -10.72 26.17
CA GLU A 167 6.75 -9.74 25.71
C GLU A 167 7.27 -8.98 24.49
N ILE A 168 6.34 -8.65 23.59
CA ILE A 168 6.54 -7.82 22.40
C ILE A 168 5.45 -6.77 22.41
N GLU A 169 5.79 -5.52 22.72
CA GLU A 169 4.82 -4.43 22.70
C GLU A 169 4.98 -3.58 21.44
N ILE A 170 3.90 -3.43 20.68
CA ILE A 170 3.80 -2.58 19.50
C ILE A 170 3.00 -1.34 19.87
N GLY A 171 3.67 -0.24 20.16
CA GLY A 171 3.06 1.06 20.37
C GLY A 171 2.86 1.78 19.04
N SER A 172 1.62 2.16 18.71
CA SER A 172 1.31 2.82 17.45
C SER A 172 0.17 3.84 17.58
N TYR A 173 -0.19 4.48 16.48
CA TYR A 173 -1.28 5.45 16.40
C TYR A 173 -2.62 4.78 16.06
N ASP A 174 -3.73 5.42 16.42
CA ASP A 174 -5.07 4.82 16.39
C ASP A 174 -5.46 4.24 15.03
N VAL A 175 -5.17 4.96 13.94
CA VAL A 175 -5.54 4.50 12.57
C VAL A 175 -4.85 3.19 12.20
N ALA A 176 -3.58 3.04 12.57
CA ALA A 176 -2.85 1.80 12.33
C ALA A 176 -3.44 0.64 13.14
N ILE A 177 -3.70 0.88 14.43
CA ILE A 177 -4.29 -0.12 15.33
C ILE A 177 -5.66 -0.55 14.82
N GLU A 178 -6.50 0.40 14.42
CA GLU A 178 -7.84 0.11 13.86
C GLU A 178 -7.76 -0.79 12.62
N ILE A 179 -6.80 -0.55 11.72
CA ILE A 179 -6.74 -1.23 10.43
C ILE A 179 -6.07 -2.61 10.52
N ILE A 180 -4.98 -2.74 11.29
CA ILE A 180 -4.14 -3.94 11.26
C ILE A 180 -3.86 -4.55 12.64
N GLY A 181 -4.47 -4.01 13.72
CA GLY A 181 -4.25 -4.48 15.09
C GLY A 181 -5.51 -4.87 15.87
N ARG A 182 -6.71 -4.42 15.44
CA ARG A 182 -7.94 -4.57 16.22
C ARG A 182 -8.69 -5.87 15.93
N ASP A 183 -8.91 -6.18 14.65
CA ASP A 183 -9.78 -7.28 14.26
C ASP A 183 -9.23 -8.63 14.74
N PRO A 184 -10.06 -9.55 15.28
CA PRO A 184 -9.60 -10.87 15.76
C PRO A 184 -8.85 -11.68 14.70
N GLU A 185 -9.24 -11.57 13.44
CA GLU A 185 -8.62 -12.27 12.30
C GLU A 185 -7.17 -11.84 12.10
N LYS A 186 -6.78 -10.64 12.55
CA LYS A 186 -5.38 -10.19 12.50
C LYS A 186 -4.47 -10.92 13.48
N TRP A 187 -5.07 -11.52 14.52
CA TRP A 187 -4.36 -12.29 15.54
C TRP A 187 -4.25 -13.78 15.19
N HIS A 188 -5.09 -14.25 14.25
CA HIS A 188 -5.12 -15.63 13.78
C HIS A 188 -5.30 -15.67 12.25
N PRO A 189 -4.39 -15.07 11.46
CA PRO A 189 -4.58 -14.96 10.02
C PRO A 189 -4.50 -16.34 9.36
N THR A 190 -5.52 -16.65 8.54
CA THR A 190 -5.63 -17.89 7.77
C THR A 190 -5.35 -17.70 6.29
N THR A 191 -5.41 -16.44 5.82
CA THR A 191 -5.11 -16.05 4.45
C THR A 191 -3.87 -15.15 4.38
N ARG A 192 -3.21 -15.18 3.23
CA ARG A 192 -2.07 -14.32 2.95
C ARG A 192 -2.44 -12.83 3.10
N GLU A 193 -3.60 -12.46 2.57
CA GLU A 193 -4.09 -11.09 2.56
C GLU A 193 -4.41 -10.58 3.96
N THR A 194 -4.81 -11.45 4.87
CA THR A 194 -5.00 -11.11 6.29
C THR A 194 -3.67 -11.00 7.02
N ALA A 195 -2.74 -11.92 6.76
CA ALA A 195 -1.44 -11.96 7.40
C ALA A 195 -0.58 -10.73 7.07
N ASP A 196 -0.54 -10.30 5.80
CA ASP A 196 0.21 -9.10 5.40
C ASP A 196 -0.42 -7.79 5.91
N HIS A 197 -1.61 -7.87 6.51
CA HIS A 197 -2.38 -6.81 7.18
C HIS A 197 -2.52 -7.02 8.68
N SER A 198 -1.59 -7.72 9.31
CA SER A 198 -1.58 -8.05 10.74
C SER A 198 -0.32 -7.51 11.40
N PHE A 199 -0.46 -6.61 12.37
CA PHE A 199 0.66 -6.18 13.20
C PHE A 199 1.35 -7.38 13.88
N PRO A 200 0.62 -8.24 14.64
CA PRO A 200 1.23 -9.37 15.32
C PRO A 200 2.01 -10.28 14.38
N TYR A 201 1.43 -10.61 13.24
CA TYR A 201 2.05 -11.51 12.27
C TYR A 201 3.30 -10.90 11.64
N CYS A 202 3.20 -9.66 11.13
CA CYS A 202 4.31 -9.00 10.44
C CYS A 202 5.52 -8.81 11.35
N VAL A 203 5.30 -8.40 12.61
CA VAL A 203 6.36 -8.22 13.60
C VAL A 203 6.95 -9.57 14.02
N ALA A 204 6.12 -10.59 14.31
CA ALA A 204 6.60 -11.91 14.66
C ALA A 204 7.42 -12.54 13.52
N ALA A 205 6.99 -12.44 12.27
CA ALA A 205 7.73 -12.92 11.10
C ALA A 205 9.07 -12.19 10.94
N ALA A 206 9.11 -10.86 11.12
CA ALA A 206 10.34 -10.09 11.07
C ALA A 206 11.34 -10.50 12.15
N LEU A 207 10.86 -10.69 13.40
CA LEU A 207 11.68 -11.12 14.52
C LEU A 207 12.19 -12.55 14.35
N LEU A 208 11.36 -13.47 13.88
CA LEU A 208 11.72 -14.87 13.74
C LEU A 208 12.70 -15.09 12.58
N ASP A 209 12.40 -14.53 11.40
CA ASP A 209 13.13 -14.84 10.17
C ASP A 209 14.28 -13.86 9.88
N GLY A 210 14.29 -12.67 10.49
CA GLY A 210 15.24 -11.59 10.18
C GLY A 210 15.05 -10.99 8.79
N ARG A 211 13.89 -11.22 8.19
CA ARG A 211 13.48 -10.67 6.89
C ARG A 211 11.98 -10.81 6.72
N VAL A 212 11.39 -9.93 5.89
CA VAL A 212 10.00 -10.06 5.46
C VAL A 212 9.95 -10.03 3.94
N THR A 213 9.51 -11.13 3.35
CA THR A 213 9.43 -11.33 1.90
C THR A 213 8.04 -11.87 1.52
N LEU A 214 7.78 -12.05 0.22
CA LEU A 214 6.56 -12.70 -0.23
C LEU A 214 6.37 -14.11 0.38
N HIS A 215 7.47 -14.82 0.66
CA HIS A 215 7.44 -16.17 1.27
C HIS A 215 7.06 -16.15 2.75
N SER A 216 7.18 -15.02 3.41
CA SER A 216 6.72 -14.89 4.80
C SER A 216 5.21 -15.11 4.94
N PHE A 217 4.47 -15.13 3.83
CA PHE A 217 3.01 -15.30 3.77
C PHE A 217 2.57 -16.55 3.00
N ASP A 218 3.48 -17.50 2.78
CA ASP A 218 3.13 -18.78 2.14
C ASP A 218 2.26 -19.64 3.07
N PRO A 219 1.40 -20.54 2.54
CA PRO A 219 0.44 -21.32 3.35
C PRO A 219 1.07 -22.12 4.49
N HIS A 220 2.31 -22.60 4.33
CA HIS A 220 3.01 -23.31 5.39
C HIS A 220 3.44 -22.37 6.53
N ARG A 221 3.79 -21.09 6.21
CA ARG A 221 4.16 -20.08 7.21
C ARG A 221 2.95 -19.62 8.02
N LEU A 222 1.77 -19.54 7.40
CA LEU A 222 0.53 -19.22 8.11
C LEU A 222 0.19 -20.25 9.21
N ARG A 223 0.77 -21.45 9.14
CA ARG A 223 0.55 -22.55 10.10
C ARG A 223 1.77 -22.84 10.96
N ASP A 224 2.79 -22.01 10.91
CA ASP A 224 4.04 -22.20 11.64
C ASP A 224 3.83 -22.00 13.14
N ALA A 225 4.04 -23.06 13.91
CA ALA A 225 3.83 -23.06 15.36
C ALA A 225 4.76 -22.07 16.08
N ALA A 226 6.03 -21.94 15.67
CA ALA A 226 6.97 -21.01 16.29
C ALA A 226 6.57 -19.55 16.08
N LEU A 227 6.04 -19.23 14.92
CA LEU A 227 5.53 -17.91 14.61
C LEU A 227 4.29 -17.59 15.47
N HIS A 228 3.34 -18.54 15.59
CA HIS A 228 2.16 -18.36 16.42
C HIS A 228 2.50 -18.25 17.91
N GLU A 229 3.48 -19.01 18.42
CA GLU A 229 3.96 -18.86 19.80
C GLU A 229 4.54 -17.46 20.05
N LEU A 230 5.25 -16.90 19.08
CA LEU A 230 5.76 -15.54 19.19
C LEU A 230 4.63 -14.49 19.13
N MET A 231 3.63 -14.71 18.28
CA MET A 231 2.46 -13.83 18.18
C MET A 231 1.68 -13.76 19.51
N LYS A 232 1.60 -14.84 20.29
CA LYS A 232 0.92 -14.82 21.61
C LYS A 232 1.57 -13.86 22.60
N LYS A 233 2.83 -13.49 22.41
CA LYS A 233 3.59 -12.56 23.26
C LYS A 233 3.39 -11.09 22.84
N VAL A 234 2.70 -10.86 21.72
CA VAL A 234 2.47 -9.52 21.18
C VAL A 234 1.34 -8.81 21.90
N ARG A 235 1.56 -7.53 22.21
CA ARG A 235 0.52 -6.57 22.60
C ARG A 235 0.57 -5.38 21.65
N VAL A 236 -0.57 -4.89 21.25
CA VAL A 236 -0.70 -3.66 20.45
C VAL A 236 -1.36 -2.60 21.33
N VAL A 237 -0.69 -1.47 21.50
CA VAL A 237 -1.13 -0.41 22.41
C VAL A 237 -1.11 0.96 21.72
N PRO A 238 -2.11 1.82 21.98
CA PRO A 238 -2.07 3.19 21.49
C PRO A 238 -1.00 3.97 22.23
N GLN A 239 -0.31 4.86 21.49
CA GLN A 239 0.65 5.79 22.04
C GLN A 239 0.09 7.21 21.91
N PRO A 240 -0.32 7.86 23.00
CA PRO A 240 -0.94 9.19 22.94
C PRO A 240 -0.08 10.24 22.24
N GLU A 241 1.24 10.16 22.38
CA GLU A 241 2.19 11.06 21.73
C GLU A 241 2.27 10.91 20.21
N PHE A 242 1.65 9.86 19.65
CA PHE A 242 1.56 9.66 18.21
C PHE A 242 0.27 10.21 17.60
N ALA A 243 -0.66 10.67 18.44
CA ALA A 243 -1.91 11.27 17.98
C ALA A 243 -1.67 12.45 17.04
N GLY A 244 -2.41 12.50 15.94
CA GLY A 244 -2.33 13.59 14.96
C GLY A 244 -1.08 13.60 14.08
N ARG A 245 -0.13 12.69 14.26
CA ARG A 245 1.08 12.62 13.41
C ARG A 245 0.82 12.02 12.03
N TYR A 246 -0.14 11.14 11.92
CA TYR A 246 -0.60 10.60 10.63
C TYR A 246 -1.46 11.66 9.89
N PRO A 247 -1.32 11.86 8.56
CA PRO A 247 -0.52 11.09 7.60
C PRO A 247 0.93 11.54 7.40
N GLY A 248 1.39 12.61 8.05
CA GLY A 248 2.74 13.15 7.86
C GLY A 248 3.85 12.22 8.37
N ALA A 249 3.54 11.38 9.36
CA ALA A 249 4.41 10.32 9.87
C ALA A 249 3.58 9.09 10.25
N MET A 250 4.23 7.94 10.36
CA MET A 250 3.62 6.66 10.73
C MET A 250 4.38 6.01 11.89
N PRO A 251 4.41 6.66 13.07
CA PRO A 251 5.26 6.22 14.15
C PRO A 251 4.88 4.87 14.71
N THR A 252 5.88 4.02 14.90
CA THR A 252 5.77 2.79 15.69
C THR A 252 6.93 2.72 16.66
N ARG A 253 6.61 2.45 17.94
CA ARG A 253 7.58 2.10 18.97
C ARG A 253 7.46 0.62 19.27
N LEU A 254 8.51 -0.15 19.02
CA LEU A 254 8.58 -1.56 19.37
C LEU A 254 9.43 -1.73 20.62
N THR A 255 8.86 -2.42 21.61
CA THR A 255 9.57 -2.79 22.85
C THR A 255 9.59 -4.31 22.97
N LEU A 256 10.79 -4.87 23.14
CA LEU A 256 11.00 -6.29 23.36
C LEU A 256 11.51 -6.50 24.79
N ARG A 257 10.90 -7.44 25.52
CA ARG A 257 11.39 -7.88 26.85
C ARG A 257 11.84 -9.33 26.77
N THR A 258 13.00 -9.61 27.30
CA THR A 258 13.50 -10.99 27.42
C THR A 258 13.03 -11.62 28.73
N THR A 259 13.13 -12.94 28.85
CA THR A 259 12.87 -13.67 30.11
C THR A 259 13.86 -13.33 31.21
N THR A 260 15.02 -12.74 30.87
CA THR A 260 16.00 -12.23 31.83
C THR A 260 15.69 -10.83 32.36
N GLY A 261 14.62 -10.18 31.80
CA GLY A 261 14.22 -8.84 32.19
C GLY A 261 14.87 -7.71 31.40
N THR A 262 15.76 -8.02 30.46
CA THR A 262 16.36 -7.01 29.58
C THR A 262 15.31 -6.43 28.65
N VAL A 263 15.36 -5.12 28.43
CA VAL A 263 14.42 -4.37 27.59
C VAL A 263 15.17 -3.74 26.41
N TYR A 264 14.68 -4.01 25.22
CA TYR A 264 15.15 -3.39 23.98
C TYR A 264 14.02 -2.57 23.41
N MET A 265 14.27 -1.35 22.94
CA MET A 265 13.25 -0.45 22.42
C MET A 265 13.76 0.31 21.20
N ARG A 266 12.90 0.42 20.19
CA ARG A 266 13.18 1.21 19.00
C ARG A 266 11.91 1.88 18.50
N GLN A 267 12.04 3.15 18.13
CA GLN A 267 11.00 3.90 17.47
C GLN A 267 11.44 4.21 16.03
N VAL A 268 10.50 4.04 15.11
CA VAL A 268 10.62 4.45 13.71
C VAL A 268 9.42 5.33 13.40
N ASP A 269 9.66 6.56 12.98
CA ASP A 269 8.61 7.55 12.72
C ASP A 269 8.20 7.58 11.25
N VAL A 270 9.16 7.42 10.36
CA VAL A 270 8.99 7.53 8.90
C VAL A 270 9.67 6.35 8.24
N PRO A 271 8.92 5.45 7.59
CA PRO A 271 9.50 4.24 7.00
C PRO A 271 10.31 4.55 5.75
N LEU A 272 11.24 3.66 5.43
CA LEU A 272 11.95 3.71 4.15
C LEU A 272 10.97 3.60 2.97
N GLY A 273 11.09 4.52 2.01
CA GLY A 273 10.20 4.65 0.86
C GLY A 273 9.05 5.65 1.05
N HIS A 274 8.99 6.31 2.19
CA HIS A 274 8.17 7.50 2.40
C HIS A 274 8.85 8.73 1.74
N PRO A 275 8.13 9.75 1.23
CA PRO A 275 8.76 10.96 0.68
C PRO A 275 9.74 11.65 1.64
N GLY A 276 9.49 11.60 2.95
CA GLY A 276 10.40 12.10 3.99
C GLY A 276 11.59 11.18 4.31
N ASN A 277 11.65 9.97 3.75
CA ASN A 277 12.72 8.99 3.88
C ASN A 277 12.77 8.12 2.60
N PRO A 278 13.14 8.69 1.44
CA PRO A 278 13.03 8.00 0.16
C PRO A 278 14.02 6.84 0.06
N MET A 279 13.63 5.82 -0.71
CA MET A 279 14.55 4.79 -1.17
C MET A 279 15.58 5.39 -2.11
N SER A 280 16.81 4.87 -2.05
CA SER A 280 17.78 5.07 -3.13
C SER A 280 17.35 4.35 -4.41
N ASP A 281 17.92 4.74 -5.54
CA ASP A 281 17.71 4.05 -6.83
C ASP A 281 18.06 2.55 -6.70
N GLN A 282 19.14 2.23 -6.00
CA GLN A 282 19.55 0.85 -5.73
C GLN A 282 18.50 0.08 -4.93
N ASP A 283 17.86 0.69 -3.92
CA ASP A 283 16.80 0.03 -3.13
C ASP A 283 15.58 -0.29 -4.01
N VAL A 284 15.22 0.62 -4.93
CA VAL A 284 14.11 0.43 -5.87
C VAL A 284 14.43 -0.69 -6.86
N GLU A 285 15.63 -0.70 -7.43
CA GLU A 285 16.08 -1.75 -8.34
C GLU A 285 16.13 -3.12 -7.65
N ASP A 286 16.70 -3.19 -6.45
CA ASP A 286 16.79 -4.43 -5.67
C ASP A 286 15.42 -4.96 -5.27
N LYS A 287 14.47 -4.06 -4.99
CA LYS A 287 13.07 -4.45 -4.80
C LYS A 287 12.50 -5.08 -6.07
N LEU A 288 12.72 -4.50 -7.24
CA LEU A 288 12.27 -5.07 -8.51
C LEU A 288 12.93 -6.44 -8.77
N ARG A 289 14.25 -6.56 -8.57
CA ARG A 289 14.99 -7.83 -8.69
C ARG A 289 14.38 -8.91 -7.81
N ARG A 290 14.13 -8.61 -6.53
CA ARG A 290 13.53 -9.58 -5.58
C ARG A 290 12.13 -10.03 -5.96
N LEU A 291 11.32 -9.12 -6.48
CA LEU A 291 9.91 -9.40 -6.77
C LEU A 291 9.71 -10.05 -8.14
N ALA A 292 10.45 -9.63 -9.17
CA ALA A 292 10.18 -9.96 -10.55
C ALA A 292 11.06 -11.10 -11.10
N SER A 293 12.31 -11.27 -10.62
CA SER A 293 13.28 -12.20 -11.24
C SER A 293 12.80 -13.65 -11.30
N ARG A 294 11.98 -14.10 -10.36
CA ARG A 294 11.39 -15.44 -10.37
C ARG A 294 10.32 -15.65 -11.44
N ARG A 295 9.73 -14.57 -11.94
CA ARG A 295 8.66 -14.61 -12.95
C ARG A 295 9.17 -14.40 -14.34
N ILE A 296 10.07 -13.44 -14.53
CA ILE A 296 10.57 -13.04 -15.85
C ILE A 296 12.07 -13.27 -16.05
N GLY A 297 12.77 -13.80 -15.03
CA GLY A 297 14.22 -14.01 -15.07
C GLY A 297 15.03 -12.74 -14.85
N LEU A 298 16.23 -12.88 -14.26
CA LEU A 298 17.08 -11.73 -13.90
C LEU A 298 17.50 -10.92 -15.14
N ALA A 299 17.87 -11.58 -16.23
CA ALA A 299 18.29 -10.89 -17.44
C ALA A 299 17.21 -9.98 -18.04
N GLN A 300 15.92 -10.37 -17.93
CA GLN A 300 14.82 -9.55 -18.40
C GLN A 300 14.55 -8.39 -17.41
N VAL A 301 14.71 -8.64 -16.10
CA VAL A 301 14.62 -7.59 -15.07
C VAL A 301 15.65 -6.51 -15.31
N GLU A 302 16.93 -6.85 -15.59
CA GLU A 302 17.98 -5.87 -15.87
C GLU A 302 17.67 -5.03 -17.12
N LYS A 303 17.15 -5.67 -18.19
CA LYS A 303 16.69 -4.93 -19.37
C LYS A 303 15.55 -3.97 -19.05
N LEU A 304 14.62 -4.39 -18.20
CA LEU A 304 13.49 -3.56 -17.76
C LEU A 304 13.99 -2.36 -16.93
N ILE A 305 14.93 -2.57 -16.03
CA ILE A 305 15.58 -1.49 -15.25
C ILE A 305 16.22 -0.48 -16.20
N GLY A 306 17.08 -0.93 -17.11
CA GLY A 306 17.74 -0.06 -18.07
C GLY A 306 16.76 0.72 -18.94
N PHE A 307 15.67 0.08 -19.39
CA PHE A 307 14.62 0.74 -20.16
C PHE A 307 13.93 1.85 -19.35
N VAL A 308 13.54 1.57 -18.11
CA VAL A 308 12.82 2.52 -17.26
C VAL A 308 13.69 3.73 -16.90
N TRP A 309 14.99 3.53 -16.64
CA TRP A 309 15.92 4.63 -16.37
C TRP A 309 16.25 5.53 -17.59
N THR A 310 15.83 5.12 -18.79
CA THR A 310 15.99 5.91 -20.02
C THR A 310 14.64 6.19 -20.70
N LEU A 311 13.55 6.06 -19.97
CA LEU A 311 12.18 6.11 -20.50
C LEU A 311 11.87 7.40 -21.25
N GLU A 312 12.44 8.52 -20.81
CA GLU A 312 12.27 9.84 -21.46
C GLU A 312 12.89 9.91 -22.87
N ARG A 313 13.74 8.95 -23.24
CA ARG A 313 14.37 8.85 -24.57
C ARG A 313 13.59 7.96 -25.53
N GLU A 314 12.64 7.21 -25.01
CA GLU A 314 11.86 6.25 -25.80
C GLU A 314 10.82 6.98 -26.68
N LYS A 315 10.84 6.66 -27.95
CA LYS A 315 9.89 7.24 -28.92
C LYS A 315 8.53 6.55 -28.92
N ASP A 316 8.52 5.28 -28.54
CA ASP A 316 7.30 4.45 -28.51
C ASP A 316 7.30 3.59 -27.25
N ILE A 317 6.38 3.89 -26.34
CA ILE A 317 6.21 3.16 -25.08
C ILE A 317 5.78 1.69 -25.31
N ALA A 318 5.25 1.33 -26.48
CA ALA A 318 4.89 -0.04 -26.79
C ALA A 318 6.09 -1.01 -26.73
N THR A 319 7.32 -0.50 -26.89
CA THR A 319 8.56 -1.27 -26.75
C THR A 319 8.79 -1.82 -25.33
N LEU A 320 8.10 -1.26 -24.33
CA LEU A 320 8.06 -1.80 -22.96
C LEU A 320 7.33 -3.15 -22.87
N MET A 321 6.29 -3.35 -23.69
CA MET A 321 5.39 -4.49 -23.55
C MET A 321 6.10 -5.87 -23.65
N PRO A 322 7.04 -6.10 -24.59
CA PRO A 322 7.81 -7.34 -24.63
C PRO A 322 8.63 -7.59 -23.37
N LEU A 323 9.12 -6.54 -22.69
CA LEU A 323 9.90 -6.65 -21.46
C LEU A 323 9.04 -7.05 -20.25
N LEU A 324 7.73 -6.83 -20.33
CA LEU A 324 6.77 -7.21 -19.28
C LEU A 324 6.18 -8.62 -19.50
N ARG A 325 6.53 -9.30 -20.59
CA ARG A 325 5.99 -10.62 -20.90
C ARG A 325 6.48 -11.65 -19.90
N VAL A 326 5.54 -12.26 -19.17
CA VAL A 326 5.82 -13.40 -18.30
C VAL A 326 5.85 -14.67 -19.15
N PRO A 327 6.95 -15.44 -19.14
CA PRO A 327 6.99 -16.72 -19.83
C PRO A 327 5.88 -17.64 -19.34
N HIS A 328 5.17 -18.30 -20.25
CA HIS A 328 4.26 -19.37 -19.88
C HIS A 328 5.09 -20.44 -19.16
N ARG A 329 4.74 -20.75 -17.93
CA ARG A 329 5.20 -21.99 -17.29
C ARG A 329 4.18 -23.04 -17.70
N ASP A 330 4.63 -24.01 -18.47
CA ASP A 330 3.87 -25.23 -18.63
C ASP A 330 3.56 -25.76 -17.23
N ALA A 331 2.29 -26.03 -16.97
CA ALA A 331 1.74 -26.43 -15.67
C ALA A 331 2.25 -27.80 -15.24
#